data_90a093268acdf167ca2c3e0624da669a
#
_entry.id   90a093268acdf167ca2c3e0624da669a
#
_cell.length_a   1.000
_cell.length_b   1.000
_cell.length_c   1.000
_cell.angle_alpha   90.00
_cell.angle_beta   90.00
_cell.angle_gamma   90.00
#
_symmetry.space_group_name_H-M   'P 1'
#
loop_
_entity.id
_entity.type
_entity.pdbx_description
1 polymer ?
#
loop_
_entity_poly.entity_id
_entity_poly.type
_entity_poly.pdbx_seq_one_letter_code
_entity_poly.pdbx_strand_id
1 'polypeptide(L)'
;MGPICRLTPILVAVVFLATPSPCGAASCELPRSLRGIPLPARSLSASDACLVDSVVRDPATASTVGPAHTPLERPLFEFLLDHPEAGAELARALAVDDIVFRREGPDRFWADDKDGSAGTLRLLSKSETERLYYFDCRHEEPFYWPVRVRVVLLMSSESLPPSAGGGQNSTLAVYTRIEDPVIRTLIAVFGRVARRVVSRKAAKGMKLSSRLGAALSRRPIDALRALPAMPLGAVERKELETHLTRLLP
;
A
#
# COMPACT_ATOMS: atom_id res chain seq x y z
N MET A 1 -81.42 -29.96 -33.49
CA MET A 1 -80.12 -30.71 -33.27
C MET A 1 -79.06 -30.02 -34.12
N GLY A 2 -78.24 -29.14 -33.57
CA GLY A 2 -77.16 -28.41 -34.26
C GLY A 2 -75.81 -28.77 -33.69
N PRO A 3 -74.77 -28.90 -34.50
CA PRO A 3 -73.45 -29.31 -34.04
C PRO A 3 -72.69 -28.13 -33.41
N ILE A 4 -72.10 -28.41 -32.27
CA ILE A 4 -71.26 -27.50 -31.48
C ILE A 4 -69.88 -27.43 -32.13
N CYS A 5 -69.53 -26.25 -32.60
CA CYS A 5 -68.19 -25.94 -33.12
C CYS A 5 -67.24 -25.69 -31.93
N ARG A 6 -66.26 -26.61 -31.74
CA ARG A 6 -65.20 -26.47 -30.73
C ARG A 6 -64.09 -25.59 -31.30
N LEU A 7 -63.92 -24.39 -30.76
CA LEU A 7 -62.76 -23.52 -30.98
C LEU A 7 -61.60 -23.98 -30.06
N THR A 8 -60.51 -24.44 -30.67
CA THR A 8 -59.27 -24.76 -29.98
C THR A 8 -58.38 -23.50 -29.92
N PRO A 9 -57.98 -23.02 -28.75
CA PRO A 9 -57.04 -21.88 -28.68
C PRO A 9 -55.61 -22.37 -28.97
N ILE A 10 -54.99 -21.80 -30.00
CA ILE A 10 -53.56 -21.96 -30.30
C ILE A 10 -52.79 -21.06 -29.32
N LEU A 11 -52.06 -21.70 -28.39
CA LEU A 11 -51.19 -21.05 -27.45
C LEU A 11 -49.83 -20.80 -28.16
N VAL A 12 -49.60 -19.56 -28.59
CA VAL A 12 -48.30 -19.15 -29.15
C VAL A 12 -47.37 -18.88 -27.99
N ALA A 13 -46.46 -19.81 -27.73
CA ALA A 13 -45.37 -19.62 -26.75
C ALA A 13 -44.30 -18.71 -27.38
N VAL A 14 -44.26 -17.47 -26.99
CA VAL A 14 -43.13 -16.53 -27.30
C VAL A 14 -41.96 -16.87 -26.41
N VAL A 15 -40.97 -17.60 -26.93
CA VAL A 15 -39.70 -17.86 -26.27
C VAL A 15 -38.85 -16.62 -26.37
N PHE A 16 -38.79 -15.85 -25.28
CA PHE A 16 -37.80 -14.78 -25.11
C PHE A 16 -36.43 -15.40 -24.92
N LEU A 17 -35.64 -15.44 -26.00
CA LEU A 17 -34.21 -15.68 -25.93
C LEU A 17 -33.57 -14.45 -25.25
N ALA A 18 -33.42 -14.52 -23.92
CA ALA A 18 -32.61 -13.56 -23.17
C ALA A 18 -31.14 -13.77 -23.59
N THR A 19 -30.64 -12.99 -24.53
CA THR A 19 -29.23 -12.90 -24.81
C THR A 19 -28.54 -12.36 -23.55
N PRO A 20 -27.56 -13.08 -22.95
CA PRO A 20 -26.79 -12.52 -21.86
C PRO A 20 -26.05 -11.30 -22.42
N SER A 21 -26.42 -10.10 -21.96
CA SER A 21 -25.64 -8.90 -22.21
C SER A 21 -24.25 -9.14 -21.66
N PRO A 22 -23.16 -8.97 -22.44
CA PRO A 22 -21.83 -9.06 -21.90
C PRO A 22 -21.75 -7.97 -20.81
N CYS A 23 -21.55 -8.41 -19.58
CA CYS A 23 -21.27 -7.53 -18.45
C CYS A 23 -19.98 -6.80 -18.82
N GLY A 24 -20.11 -5.61 -19.39
CA GLY A 24 -18.97 -4.79 -19.76
C GLY A 24 -18.17 -4.56 -18.51
N ALA A 25 -16.99 -5.17 -18.43
CA ALA A 25 -16.04 -4.90 -17.36
C ALA A 25 -15.82 -3.40 -17.33
N ALA A 26 -16.31 -2.73 -16.29
CA ALA A 26 -16.10 -1.30 -16.11
C ALA A 26 -14.60 -1.05 -16.14
N SER A 27 -14.10 -0.44 -17.20
CA SER A 27 -12.70 -0.05 -17.29
C SER A 27 -12.48 1.13 -16.35
N CYS A 28 -11.75 0.90 -15.28
CA CYS A 28 -11.37 1.96 -14.36
C CYS A 28 -10.25 2.77 -15.01
N GLU A 29 -10.53 4.03 -15.33
CA GLU A 29 -9.55 4.94 -15.93
C GLU A 29 -8.72 5.59 -14.84
N LEU A 30 -7.44 5.26 -14.83
CA LEU A 30 -6.50 5.83 -13.90
C LEU A 30 -5.83 7.09 -14.47
N PRO A 31 -5.52 8.09 -13.64
CA PRO A 31 -4.72 9.22 -14.06
C PRO A 31 -3.29 8.77 -14.42
N ARG A 32 -2.61 9.52 -15.29
CA ARG A 32 -1.24 9.21 -15.69
C ARG A 32 -0.22 9.36 -14.55
N SER A 33 -0.54 10.18 -13.57
CA SER A 33 0.33 10.42 -12.41
C SER A 33 -0.49 10.75 -11.17
N LEU A 34 0.07 10.46 -10.01
CA LEU A 34 -0.45 10.85 -8.70
C LEU A 34 0.50 11.86 -8.06
N ARG A 35 0.05 13.12 -7.93
CA ARG A 35 0.85 14.19 -7.32
C ARG A 35 2.23 14.38 -7.98
N GLY A 36 2.30 14.23 -9.29
CA GLY A 36 3.54 14.38 -10.06
C GLY A 36 4.39 13.11 -10.17
N ILE A 37 4.08 12.04 -9.42
CA ILE A 37 4.74 10.74 -9.55
C ILE A 37 4.02 9.94 -10.62
N PRO A 38 4.70 9.40 -11.67
CA PRO A 38 4.08 8.57 -12.69
C PRO A 38 3.37 7.37 -12.08
N LEU A 39 2.15 7.08 -12.54
CA LEU A 39 1.42 5.91 -12.08
C LEU A 39 1.70 4.73 -13.01
N PRO A 40 2.14 3.57 -12.50
CA PRO A 40 2.43 2.38 -13.30
C PRO A 40 1.13 1.65 -13.74
N ALA A 41 0.20 2.39 -14.36
CA ALA A 41 -1.14 1.89 -14.69
C ALA A 41 -1.13 0.67 -15.63
N ARG A 42 -0.10 0.55 -16.50
CA ARG A 42 0.00 -0.57 -17.47
C ARG A 42 0.37 -1.91 -16.84
N SER A 43 0.93 -1.92 -15.63
CA SER A 43 1.33 -3.13 -14.91
C SER A 43 0.24 -3.62 -13.95
N LEU A 44 -0.88 -2.90 -13.82
CA LEU A 44 -1.97 -3.25 -12.93
C LEU A 44 -2.95 -4.20 -13.59
N SER A 45 -3.45 -5.17 -12.82
CA SER A 45 -4.65 -5.92 -13.20
C SER A 45 -5.86 -4.99 -13.26
N ALA A 46 -6.90 -5.35 -14.01
CA ALA A 46 -8.14 -4.58 -14.07
C ALA A 46 -8.78 -4.38 -12.68
N SER A 47 -8.71 -5.42 -11.82
CA SER A 47 -9.21 -5.34 -10.45
C SER A 47 -8.41 -4.37 -9.59
N ASP A 48 -7.08 -4.38 -9.71
CA ASP A 48 -6.21 -3.47 -8.94
C ASP A 48 -6.34 -2.03 -9.43
N ALA A 49 -6.50 -1.83 -10.74
CA ALA A 49 -6.81 -0.52 -11.30
C ALA A 49 -8.09 0.05 -10.69
N CYS A 50 -9.14 -0.76 -10.56
CA CYS A 50 -10.40 -0.35 -9.93
C CYS A 50 -10.26 -0.08 -8.43
N LEU A 51 -9.42 -0.83 -7.70
CA LEU A 51 -9.11 -0.54 -6.31
C LEU A 51 -8.44 0.83 -6.17
N VAL A 52 -7.43 1.11 -6.99
CA VAL A 52 -6.73 2.40 -6.99
C VAL A 52 -7.69 3.54 -7.36
N ASP A 53 -8.44 3.39 -8.46
CA ASP A 53 -9.41 4.38 -8.92
C ASP A 53 -10.44 4.71 -7.83
N SER A 54 -10.93 3.70 -7.11
CA SER A 54 -11.89 3.88 -6.03
C SER A 54 -11.42 4.82 -4.92
N VAL A 55 -10.10 4.98 -4.76
CA VAL A 55 -9.50 5.87 -3.75
C VAL A 55 -9.09 7.21 -4.35
N VAL A 56 -8.47 7.20 -5.55
CA VAL A 56 -7.84 8.41 -6.09
C VAL A 56 -8.82 9.34 -6.81
N ARG A 57 -9.97 8.83 -7.28
CA ARG A 57 -10.98 9.63 -7.97
C ARG A 57 -11.68 10.64 -7.05
N ASP A 58 -11.99 10.23 -5.81
CA ASP A 58 -12.66 11.07 -4.80
C ASP A 58 -12.02 10.86 -3.43
N PRO A 59 -10.79 11.36 -3.22
CA PRO A 59 -10.08 11.16 -1.99
C PRO A 59 -10.56 12.11 -0.88
N ALA A 60 -10.73 11.59 0.33
CA ALA A 60 -10.94 12.41 1.52
C ALA A 60 -9.73 13.31 1.81
N THR A 61 -8.51 12.78 1.59
CA THR A 61 -7.29 13.57 1.62
C THR A 61 -6.30 13.12 0.55
N ALA A 62 -5.48 14.06 0.06
CA ALA A 62 -4.36 13.77 -0.80
C ALA A 62 -3.16 14.64 -0.39
N SER A 63 -1.99 14.02 -0.23
CA SER A 63 -0.76 14.70 0.18
C SER A 63 0.47 14.08 -0.47
N THR A 64 1.57 14.83 -0.46
CA THR A 64 2.91 14.35 -0.82
C THR A 64 3.82 14.58 0.36
N VAL A 65 4.66 13.61 0.66
CA VAL A 65 5.67 13.64 1.73
C VAL A 65 7.01 13.29 1.14
N GLY A 66 8.04 13.96 1.57
CA GLY A 66 9.40 13.81 1.07
C GLY A 66 9.89 15.06 0.34
N PRO A 67 11.06 15.02 -0.29
CA PRO A 67 11.95 13.88 -0.31
C PRO A 67 12.51 13.53 1.08
N ALA A 68 12.72 12.23 1.33
CA ALA A 68 13.34 11.72 2.55
C ALA A 68 14.56 10.87 2.18
N HIS A 69 15.70 11.20 2.77
CA HIS A 69 16.94 10.48 2.55
C HIS A 69 17.05 9.26 3.46
N THR A 70 17.37 8.09 2.88
CA THR A 70 17.68 6.85 3.58
C THR A 70 19.11 6.46 3.24
N PRO A 71 20.05 6.44 4.20
CA PRO A 71 21.46 6.17 3.95
C PRO A 71 21.72 4.65 3.81
N LEU A 72 21.12 4.03 2.81
CA LEU A 72 21.28 2.62 2.47
C LEU A 72 21.57 2.49 0.98
N GLU A 73 22.47 1.56 0.65
CA GLU A 73 22.65 1.15 -0.75
C GLU A 73 21.36 0.57 -1.30
N ARG A 74 21.14 0.75 -2.60
CA ARG A 74 19.92 0.33 -3.28
C ARG A 74 19.57 -1.15 -3.03
N PRO A 75 20.47 -2.14 -3.11
CA PRO A 75 20.09 -3.53 -2.92
C PRO A 75 19.51 -3.81 -1.53
N LEU A 76 20.09 -3.27 -0.47
CA LEU A 76 19.56 -3.43 0.89
C LEU A 76 18.25 -2.67 1.08
N PHE A 77 18.13 -1.46 0.53
CA PHE A 77 16.90 -0.68 0.56
C PHE A 77 15.74 -1.41 -0.12
N GLU A 78 15.97 -1.94 -1.35
CA GLU A 78 14.98 -2.72 -2.11
C GLU A 78 14.60 -4.00 -1.34
N PHE A 79 15.58 -4.71 -0.78
CA PHE A 79 15.33 -5.89 0.05
C PHE A 79 14.36 -5.57 1.21
N LEU A 80 14.60 -4.50 1.95
CA LEU A 80 13.73 -4.10 3.07
C LEU A 80 12.33 -3.67 2.63
N LEU A 81 12.17 -3.15 1.42
CA LEU A 81 10.85 -2.85 0.84
C LEU A 81 10.12 -4.11 0.38
N ASP A 82 10.83 -5.14 -0.06
CA ASP A 82 10.27 -6.43 -0.44
C ASP A 82 9.98 -7.34 0.78
N HIS A 83 10.68 -7.08 1.88
CA HIS A 83 10.58 -7.80 3.16
C HIS A 83 10.31 -6.82 4.31
N PRO A 84 9.14 -6.13 4.32
CA PRO A 84 8.84 -5.15 5.37
C PRO A 84 8.77 -5.78 6.77
N GLU A 85 8.48 -7.09 6.87
CA GLU A 85 8.55 -7.85 8.11
C GLU A 85 9.99 -7.91 8.66
N ALA A 86 10.98 -8.08 7.80
CA ALA A 86 12.40 -8.03 8.22
C ALA A 86 12.79 -6.62 8.65
N GLY A 87 12.34 -5.60 7.91
CA GLY A 87 12.54 -4.20 8.26
C GLY A 87 11.97 -3.85 9.65
N ALA A 88 10.77 -4.36 9.97
CA ALA A 88 10.13 -4.16 11.26
C ALA A 88 10.90 -4.85 12.41
N GLU A 89 11.37 -6.09 12.21
CA GLU A 89 12.18 -6.80 13.20
C GLU A 89 13.53 -6.10 13.42
N LEU A 90 14.18 -5.62 12.37
CA LEU A 90 15.40 -4.81 12.50
C LEU A 90 15.14 -3.51 13.25
N ALA A 91 14.03 -2.83 12.95
CA ALA A 91 13.66 -1.60 13.65
C ALA A 91 13.47 -1.85 15.15
N ARG A 92 12.83 -2.96 15.52
CA ARG A 92 12.63 -3.37 16.92
C ARG A 92 13.96 -3.75 17.58
N ALA A 93 14.76 -4.61 16.94
CA ALA A 93 16.06 -5.08 17.48
C ALA A 93 17.02 -3.91 17.72
N LEU A 94 16.97 -2.90 16.88
CA LEU A 94 17.80 -1.69 16.98
C LEU A 94 17.14 -0.57 17.81
N ALA A 95 15.99 -0.81 18.44
CA ALA A 95 15.22 0.16 19.21
C ALA A 95 14.92 1.46 18.42
N VAL A 96 14.58 1.33 17.15
CA VAL A 96 14.22 2.44 16.26
C VAL A 96 12.72 2.70 16.28
N ASP A 97 11.92 1.62 16.21
CA ASP A 97 10.45 1.66 16.23
C ASP A 97 9.90 0.26 16.59
N ASP A 98 8.61 0.17 16.95
CA ASP A 98 7.93 -1.08 17.30
C ASP A 98 6.80 -1.46 16.32
N ILE A 99 6.80 -0.86 15.12
CA ILE A 99 5.87 -1.22 14.04
C ILE A 99 5.91 -2.72 13.74
N VAL A 100 4.77 -3.28 13.40
CA VAL A 100 4.65 -4.71 13.08
C VAL A 100 4.26 -4.90 11.63
N PHE A 101 5.00 -5.76 10.94
CA PHE A 101 4.59 -6.35 9.67
C PHE A 101 4.58 -7.87 9.78
N ARG A 102 3.58 -8.51 9.20
CA ARG A 102 3.50 -9.96 9.07
C ARG A 102 3.12 -10.31 7.64
N ARG A 103 3.89 -11.18 7.00
CA ARG A 103 3.60 -11.62 5.64
C ARG A 103 2.36 -12.52 5.64
N GLU A 104 1.37 -12.20 4.81
CA GLU A 104 0.15 -12.99 4.58
C GLU A 104 0.12 -13.63 3.19
N GLY A 105 1.05 -13.25 2.32
CA GLY A 105 1.18 -13.74 0.96
C GLY A 105 2.35 -13.09 0.23
N PRO A 106 2.58 -13.39 -1.06
CA PRO A 106 3.71 -12.85 -1.81
C PRO A 106 3.81 -11.33 -1.76
N ASP A 107 2.70 -10.64 -2.02
CA ASP A 107 2.60 -9.17 -2.08
C ASP A 107 1.60 -8.62 -1.05
N ARG A 108 1.37 -9.38 0.03
CA ARG A 108 0.36 -9.06 1.02
C ARG A 108 0.92 -9.17 2.43
N PHE A 109 0.68 -8.13 3.22
CA PHE A 109 1.20 -8.00 4.58
C PHE A 109 0.12 -7.48 5.51
N TRP A 110 0.05 -8.01 6.72
CA TRP A 110 -0.60 -7.33 7.83
C TRP A 110 0.35 -6.28 8.39
N ALA A 111 -0.14 -5.06 8.58
CA ALA A 111 0.64 -3.96 9.14
C ALA A 111 -0.10 -3.33 10.33
N ASP A 112 0.66 -2.96 11.38
CA ASP A 112 0.16 -2.29 12.59
C ASP A 112 1.20 -1.24 13.00
N ASP A 113 0.81 0.04 12.97
CA ASP A 113 1.70 1.17 13.25
C ASP A 113 1.86 1.48 14.75
N LYS A 114 1.21 0.67 15.62
CA LYS A 114 1.15 0.87 17.07
C LYS A 114 0.69 2.27 17.50
N ASP A 115 0.05 2.96 16.58
CA ASP A 115 -0.45 4.33 16.70
C ASP A 115 -1.89 4.41 16.16
N GLY A 116 -2.65 3.34 16.41
CA GLY A 116 -4.07 3.19 16.11
C GLY A 116 -4.41 2.73 14.70
N SER A 117 -3.45 2.50 13.79
CA SER A 117 -3.77 2.03 12.44
C SER A 117 -3.26 0.61 12.21
N ALA A 118 -4.18 -0.31 11.91
CA ALA A 118 -3.83 -1.68 11.57
C ALA A 118 -4.68 -2.19 10.40
N GLY A 119 -4.10 -3.05 9.54
CA GLY A 119 -4.79 -3.60 8.38
C GLY A 119 -3.90 -4.32 7.39
N THR A 120 -4.44 -4.59 6.21
CA THR A 120 -3.76 -5.32 5.15
C THR A 120 -3.16 -4.36 4.12
N LEU A 121 -1.85 -4.41 3.96
CA LEU A 121 -1.07 -3.73 2.91
C LEU A 121 -0.84 -4.71 1.75
N ARG A 122 -1.09 -4.25 0.52
CA ARG A 122 -0.83 -5.00 -0.71
C ARG A 122 0.11 -4.19 -1.61
N LEU A 123 1.16 -4.82 -2.10
CA LEU A 123 1.95 -4.30 -3.21
C LEU A 123 1.19 -4.61 -4.51
N LEU A 124 0.78 -3.58 -5.24
CA LEU A 124 0.02 -3.72 -6.48
C LEU A 124 0.90 -3.66 -7.72
N SER A 125 1.98 -2.91 -7.65
CA SER A 125 2.95 -2.77 -8.74
C SER A 125 4.31 -2.36 -8.20
N LYS A 126 5.35 -2.87 -8.84
CA LYS A 126 6.75 -2.59 -8.56
C LYS A 126 7.48 -2.35 -9.86
N SER A 127 8.20 -1.25 -9.95
CA SER A 127 9.19 -0.96 -10.97
C SER A 127 10.56 -0.70 -10.33
N GLU A 128 11.51 -0.30 -11.11
CA GLU A 128 12.84 0.04 -10.61
C GLU A 128 12.83 1.25 -9.67
N THR A 129 11.95 2.22 -9.93
CA THR A 129 11.91 3.49 -9.21
C THR A 129 10.60 3.73 -8.47
N GLU A 130 9.52 3.02 -8.79
CA GLU A 130 8.22 3.22 -8.18
C GLU A 130 7.68 1.95 -7.55
N ARG A 131 6.93 2.11 -6.45
CA ARG A 131 6.11 1.07 -5.81
C ARG A 131 4.74 1.62 -5.48
N LEU A 132 3.72 0.89 -5.89
CA LEU A 132 2.32 1.23 -5.63
C LEU A 132 1.74 0.24 -4.64
N TYR A 133 1.25 0.75 -3.53
CA TYR A 133 0.61 -0.03 -2.49
C TYR A 133 -0.85 0.39 -2.31
N TYR A 134 -1.65 -0.57 -1.91
CA TYR A 134 -3.01 -0.38 -1.42
C TYR A 134 -3.09 -0.86 0.02
N PHE A 135 -3.58 -0.02 0.91
CA PHE A 135 -3.71 -0.33 2.33
C PHE A 135 -5.17 -0.19 2.75
N ASP A 136 -5.77 -1.31 3.16
CA ASP A 136 -7.12 -1.36 3.74
C ASP A 136 -6.96 -1.53 5.25
N CYS A 137 -7.20 -0.47 5.99
CA CYS A 137 -6.94 -0.43 7.42
C CYS A 137 -8.11 0.11 8.21
N ARG A 138 -8.10 -0.22 9.49
CA ARG A 138 -8.89 0.45 10.54
C ARG A 138 -8.01 1.40 11.30
N HIS A 139 -8.56 2.56 11.60
CA HIS A 139 -7.94 3.52 12.49
C HIS A 139 -8.79 3.63 13.75
N GLU A 140 -8.20 3.39 14.91
CA GLU A 140 -8.82 3.39 16.21
C GLU A 140 -8.14 4.45 17.07
N GLU A 141 -8.94 5.32 17.65
CA GLU A 141 -8.47 6.28 18.67
C GLU A 141 -9.26 6.04 19.97
N PRO A 142 -8.67 6.34 21.14
CA PRO A 142 -9.28 6.03 22.44
C PRO A 142 -10.69 6.61 22.66
N PHE A 143 -11.07 7.65 21.91
CA PHE A 143 -12.34 8.38 22.10
C PHE A 143 -13.29 8.27 20.91
N TYR A 144 -12.94 7.50 19.84
CA TYR A 144 -13.76 7.34 18.64
C TYR A 144 -13.92 5.88 18.26
N TRP A 145 -15.05 5.55 17.62
CA TRP A 145 -15.22 4.22 17.03
C TRP A 145 -14.25 3.99 15.87
N PRO A 146 -13.91 2.74 15.61
CA PRO A 146 -12.99 2.39 14.55
C PRO A 146 -13.47 2.89 13.17
N VAL A 147 -12.60 3.58 12.46
CA VAL A 147 -12.86 4.11 11.12
C VAL A 147 -12.15 3.27 10.08
N ARG A 148 -12.88 2.76 9.10
CA ARG A 148 -12.26 2.09 7.96
C ARG A 148 -11.73 3.12 6.96
N VAL A 149 -10.45 2.99 6.63
CA VAL A 149 -9.72 3.87 5.74
C VAL A 149 -9.05 3.04 4.65
N ARG A 150 -9.25 3.42 3.41
CA ARG A 150 -8.51 2.88 2.27
C ARG A 150 -7.46 3.90 1.85
N VAL A 151 -6.26 3.41 1.62
CA VAL A 151 -5.12 4.27 1.30
C VAL A 151 -4.44 3.74 0.05
N VAL A 152 -4.13 4.63 -0.88
CA VAL A 152 -3.21 4.38 -1.99
C VAL A 152 -1.92 5.13 -1.68
N LEU A 153 -0.82 4.40 -1.70
CA LEU A 153 0.52 4.89 -1.47
C LEU A 153 1.33 4.67 -2.75
N LEU A 154 1.79 5.75 -3.36
CA LEU A 154 2.72 5.66 -4.49
C LEU A 154 4.06 6.26 -4.05
N MET A 155 5.04 5.39 -3.91
CA MET A 155 6.41 5.75 -3.56
C MET A 155 7.26 5.81 -4.82
N SER A 156 8.03 6.87 -4.97
CA SER A 156 9.13 6.98 -5.92
C SER A 156 10.45 7.07 -5.16
N SER A 157 11.47 6.36 -5.62
CA SER A 157 12.81 6.38 -5.03
C SER A 157 13.88 6.51 -6.10
N GLU A 158 14.91 7.29 -5.81
CA GLU A 158 16.09 7.41 -6.67
C GLU A 158 17.37 7.27 -5.85
N SER A 159 18.40 6.67 -6.47
CA SER A 159 19.72 6.54 -5.86
C SER A 159 20.48 7.86 -5.97
N LEU A 160 21.04 8.29 -4.87
CA LEU A 160 21.93 9.45 -4.86
C LEU A 160 23.38 9.02 -5.16
N PRO A 161 24.10 9.81 -5.96
CA PRO A 161 25.52 9.53 -6.18
C PRO A 161 26.32 9.73 -4.89
N PRO A 162 27.49 9.06 -4.75
CA PRO A 162 28.35 9.20 -3.56
C PRO A 162 28.73 10.65 -3.26
N SER A 163 28.89 11.49 -4.29
CA SER A 163 29.14 12.93 -4.16
C SER A 163 28.03 13.71 -3.50
N ALA A 164 26.80 13.18 -3.50
CA ALA A 164 25.62 13.76 -2.83
C ALA A 164 25.27 13.02 -1.52
N GLY A 165 26.22 12.26 -0.95
CA GLY A 165 26.05 11.52 0.30
C GLY A 165 25.60 10.06 0.13
N GLY A 166 25.39 9.59 -1.10
CA GLY A 166 24.90 8.23 -1.38
C GLY A 166 23.49 7.95 -0.85
N GLY A 167 23.10 6.68 -0.87
CA GLY A 167 21.78 6.26 -0.34
C GLY A 167 20.63 6.48 -1.31
N GLN A 168 19.42 6.47 -0.77
CA GLN A 168 18.17 6.59 -1.52
C GLN A 168 17.39 7.84 -1.11
N ASN A 169 16.85 8.54 -2.09
CA ASN A 169 15.95 9.66 -1.88
C ASN A 169 14.53 9.23 -2.28
N SER A 170 13.57 9.32 -1.36
CA SER A 170 12.23 8.80 -1.61
C SER A 170 11.16 9.87 -1.41
N THR A 171 10.15 9.84 -2.28
CA THR A 171 8.94 10.68 -2.19
C THR A 171 7.71 9.78 -2.18
N LEU A 172 6.73 10.12 -1.34
CA LEU A 172 5.51 9.34 -1.15
C LEU A 172 4.28 10.20 -1.43
N ALA A 173 3.50 9.84 -2.45
CA ALA A 173 2.15 10.36 -2.64
C ALA A 173 1.16 9.47 -1.90
N VAL A 174 0.28 10.09 -1.11
CA VAL A 174 -0.70 9.42 -0.25
C VAL A 174 -2.09 9.92 -0.58
N TYR A 175 -2.99 9.00 -0.89
CA TYR A 175 -4.41 9.26 -1.09
C TYR A 175 -5.20 8.43 -0.09
N THR A 176 -6.15 9.03 0.59
CA THR A 176 -7.01 8.31 1.54
C THR A 176 -8.46 8.46 1.16
N ARG A 177 -9.22 7.38 1.33
CA ARG A 177 -10.67 7.38 1.26
C ARG A 177 -11.23 6.83 2.56
N ILE A 178 -12.21 7.51 3.11
CA ILE A 178 -12.93 7.09 4.30
C ILE A 178 -14.28 6.57 3.87
N GLU A 179 -14.64 5.37 4.35
CA GLU A 179 -15.89 4.72 3.93
C GLU A 179 -17.10 5.25 4.69
N ASP A 180 -16.92 5.66 5.95
CA ASP A 180 -18.00 6.18 6.77
C ASP A 180 -18.50 7.54 6.24
N PRO A 181 -19.78 7.65 5.81
CA PRO A 181 -20.32 8.87 5.23
C PRO A 181 -20.41 10.03 6.24
N VAL A 182 -20.63 9.74 7.52
CA VAL A 182 -20.70 10.76 8.58
C VAL A 182 -19.32 11.36 8.80
N ILE A 183 -18.32 10.51 8.95
CA ILE A 183 -16.92 10.95 9.12
C ILE A 183 -16.42 11.66 7.88
N ARG A 184 -16.77 11.19 6.68
CA ARG A 184 -16.43 11.87 5.43
C ARG A 184 -17.01 13.28 5.37
N THR A 185 -18.25 13.48 5.82
CA THR A 185 -18.87 14.80 5.90
C THR A 185 -18.15 15.70 6.93
N LEU A 186 -17.82 15.18 8.10
CA LEU A 186 -17.04 15.91 9.08
C LEU A 186 -15.64 16.29 8.55
N ILE A 187 -14.99 15.40 7.82
CA ILE A 187 -13.69 15.67 7.19
C ILE A 187 -13.81 16.71 6.07
N ALA A 188 -14.92 16.78 5.35
CA ALA A 188 -15.15 17.86 4.38
C ALA A 188 -15.12 19.24 5.07
N VAL A 189 -15.59 19.33 6.31
CA VAL A 189 -15.55 20.56 7.12
C VAL A 189 -14.15 20.76 7.76
N PHE A 190 -13.56 19.71 8.28
CA PHE A 190 -12.26 19.75 9.00
C PHE A 190 -11.08 19.22 8.18
N GLY A 191 -11.14 19.27 6.86
CA GLY A 191 -10.19 18.64 5.94
C GLY A 191 -8.72 19.02 6.14
N ARG A 192 -8.45 20.21 6.69
CA ARG A 192 -7.08 20.63 7.06
C ARG A 192 -6.51 19.77 8.19
N VAL A 193 -7.34 19.39 9.16
CA VAL A 193 -6.93 18.56 10.31
C VAL A 193 -6.66 17.13 9.83
N ALA A 194 -7.60 16.53 9.09
CA ALA A 194 -7.45 15.19 8.53
C ALA A 194 -6.20 15.08 7.64
N ARG A 195 -5.98 16.04 6.75
CA ARG A 195 -4.78 16.10 5.91
C ARG A 195 -3.50 16.16 6.75
N ARG A 196 -3.48 16.94 7.83
CA ARG A 196 -2.33 17.04 8.74
C ARG A 196 -2.04 15.72 9.43
N VAL A 197 -3.06 14.98 9.87
CA VAL A 197 -2.90 13.66 10.50
C VAL A 197 -2.30 12.67 9.49
N VAL A 198 -2.89 12.56 8.30
CA VAL A 198 -2.38 11.65 7.24
C VAL A 198 -0.94 12.00 6.84
N SER A 199 -0.64 13.29 6.61
CA SER A 199 0.71 13.71 6.26
C SER A 199 1.71 13.43 7.39
N ARG A 200 1.31 13.56 8.66
CA ARG A 200 2.17 13.25 9.81
C ARG A 200 2.47 11.75 9.90
N LYS A 201 1.47 10.88 9.71
CA LYS A 201 1.67 9.42 9.70
C LYS A 201 2.55 8.98 8.53
N ALA A 202 2.32 9.52 7.35
CA ALA A 202 3.18 9.26 6.18
C ALA A 202 4.63 9.74 6.41
N ALA A 203 4.81 10.94 6.99
CA ALA A 203 6.13 11.46 7.34
C ALA A 203 6.81 10.62 8.43
N LYS A 204 6.05 10.06 9.41
CA LYS A 204 6.58 9.12 10.42
C LYS A 204 7.15 7.88 9.74
N GLY A 205 6.42 7.28 8.78
CA GLY A 205 6.90 6.13 8.01
C GLY A 205 8.17 6.44 7.21
N MET A 206 8.23 7.58 6.51
CA MET A 206 9.43 8.00 5.78
C MET A 206 10.63 8.26 6.70
N LYS A 207 10.41 8.88 7.87
CA LYS A 207 11.45 9.06 8.89
C LYS A 207 11.92 7.73 9.48
N LEU A 208 11.03 6.74 9.60
CA LEU A 208 11.40 5.40 10.06
C LEU A 208 12.44 4.78 9.12
N SER A 209 12.23 4.81 7.81
CA SER A 209 13.20 4.31 6.83
C SER A 209 14.57 5.00 6.98
N SER A 210 14.58 6.33 7.12
CA SER A 210 15.82 7.09 7.33
C SER A 210 16.53 6.72 8.65
N ARG A 211 15.76 6.59 9.74
CA ARG A 211 16.29 6.21 11.07
C ARG A 211 16.81 4.78 11.07
N LEU A 212 16.09 3.86 10.45
CA LEU A 212 16.51 2.46 10.32
C LEU A 212 17.80 2.36 9.49
N GLY A 213 17.86 3.04 8.34
CA GLY A 213 19.08 3.09 7.52
C GLY A 213 20.28 3.61 8.31
N ALA A 214 20.12 4.71 9.03
CA ALA A 214 21.18 5.26 9.88
C ALA A 214 21.55 4.35 11.06
N ALA A 215 20.59 3.60 11.61
CA ALA A 215 20.87 2.63 12.67
C ALA A 215 21.64 1.41 12.15
N LEU A 216 21.27 0.88 10.98
CA LEU A 216 21.96 -0.22 10.32
C LEU A 216 23.42 0.13 10.00
N SER A 217 23.67 1.32 9.46
CA SER A 217 25.04 1.79 9.16
C SER A 217 25.89 1.96 10.42
N ARG A 218 25.30 2.32 11.57
CA ARG A 218 26.04 2.53 12.83
C ARG A 218 26.19 1.26 13.67
N ARG A 219 25.27 0.31 13.57
CA ARG A 219 25.21 -0.90 14.42
C ARG A 219 24.97 -2.17 13.59
N PRO A 220 25.78 -2.44 12.53
CA PRO A 220 25.57 -3.61 11.67
C PRO A 220 25.71 -4.93 12.42
N ILE A 221 26.58 -5.00 13.45
CA ILE A 221 26.75 -6.20 14.28
C ILE A 221 25.48 -6.55 15.06
N ASP A 222 24.77 -5.55 15.60
CA ASP A 222 23.52 -5.79 16.33
C ASP A 222 22.42 -6.26 15.37
N ALA A 223 22.38 -5.72 14.16
CA ALA A 223 21.47 -6.18 13.10
C ALA A 223 21.77 -7.65 12.72
N LEU A 224 23.04 -8.02 12.55
CA LEU A 224 23.45 -9.40 12.27
C LEU A 224 23.05 -10.37 13.40
N ARG A 225 23.19 -9.96 14.65
CA ARG A 225 22.77 -10.77 15.82
C ARG A 225 21.26 -11.01 15.87
N ALA A 226 20.45 -10.12 15.29
CA ALA A 226 19.00 -10.26 15.26
C ALA A 226 18.51 -11.23 14.17
N LEU A 227 19.31 -11.53 13.14
CA LEU A 227 18.94 -12.37 11.99
C LEU A 227 18.32 -13.73 12.33
N PRO A 228 18.86 -14.53 13.30
CA PRO A 228 18.33 -15.86 13.58
C PRO A 228 16.86 -15.85 14.04
N ALA A 229 16.41 -14.76 14.66
CA ALA A 229 15.06 -14.63 15.19
C ALA A 229 14.04 -14.05 14.16
N MET A 230 14.49 -13.65 12.98
CA MET A 230 13.62 -13.04 11.98
C MET A 230 12.72 -14.05 11.27
N PRO A 231 11.49 -13.68 10.91
CA PRO A 231 10.55 -14.53 10.18
C PRO A 231 10.87 -14.59 8.67
N LEU A 232 12.12 -14.94 8.35
CA LEU A 232 12.63 -15.05 6.99
C LEU A 232 12.94 -16.50 6.64
N GLY A 233 12.75 -16.88 5.38
CA GLY A 233 13.26 -18.14 4.83
C GLY A 233 14.80 -18.18 4.84
N ALA A 234 15.37 -19.34 4.59
CA ALA A 234 16.83 -19.51 4.63
C ALA A 234 17.54 -18.69 3.53
N VAL A 235 16.90 -18.55 2.36
CA VAL A 235 17.48 -17.81 1.22
C VAL A 235 17.47 -16.32 1.53
N GLU A 236 16.33 -15.76 1.93
CA GLU A 236 16.16 -14.35 2.24
C GLU A 236 17.04 -13.93 3.44
N ARG A 237 17.19 -14.82 4.42
CA ARG A 237 18.07 -14.59 5.58
C ARG A 237 19.53 -14.47 5.16
N LYS A 238 19.99 -15.37 4.27
CA LYS A 238 21.36 -15.34 3.75
C LYS A 238 21.60 -14.09 2.89
N GLU A 239 20.62 -13.68 2.11
CA GLU A 239 20.69 -12.45 1.33
C GLU A 239 20.82 -11.22 2.24
N LEU A 240 19.96 -11.11 3.26
CA LEU A 240 20.04 -10.02 4.24
C LEU A 240 21.38 -10.04 4.99
N GLU A 241 21.88 -11.22 5.40
CA GLU A 241 23.20 -11.36 6.01
C GLU A 241 24.29 -10.80 5.11
N THR A 242 24.25 -11.12 3.83
CA THR A 242 25.22 -10.63 2.84
C THR A 242 25.16 -9.09 2.74
N HIS A 243 23.99 -8.51 2.71
CA HIS A 243 23.84 -7.04 2.68
C HIS A 243 24.34 -6.37 3.96
N LEU A 244 24.00 -6.93 5.13
CA LEU A 244 24.44 -6.38 6.41
C LEU A 244 25.95 -6.52 6.62
N THR A 245 26.55 -7.62 6.15
CA THR A 245 28.01 -7.83 6.23
C THR A 245 28.79 -6.78 5.44
N ARG A 246 28.25 -6.27 4.33
CA ARG A 246 28.87 -5.17 3.57
C ARG A 246 28.87 -3.83 4.31
N LEU A 247 28.07 -3.68 5.35
CA LEU A 247 28.06 -2.49 6.20
C LEU A 247 29.13 -2.53 7.29
N LEU A 248 29.82 -3.67 7.46
CA LEU A 248 30.93 -3.76 8.40
C LEU A 248 32.11 -2.92 7.89
N PRO A 249 32.86 -2.27 8.80
CA PRO A 249 34.02 -1.45 8.47
C PRO A 249 35.18 -2.30 7.91
#